data_14b8aa2b6b28c57eb008e33899918b3c
#
_entry.id   14b8aa2b6b28c57eb008e33899918b3c
#
_cell.length_a   1.000
_cell.length_b   1.000
_cell.length_c   1.000
_cell.angle_alpha   90.00
_cell.angle_beta   90.00
_cell.angle_gamma   90.00
#
_symmetry.space_group_name_H-M   'P 1'
#
loop_
_entity.id
_entity.type
_entity.pdbx_description
1 polymer ?
#
loop_
_entity_poly.entity_id
_entity_poly.type
_entity_poly.pdbx_seq_one_letter_code
_entity_poly.pdbx_strand_id
1 'polypeptide(L)'
;MKTALLGYGVVGSGVHALTKARPEHGVTIARVLVRRDIEAVRAIATRDFNEIVSDPSIETVVEVMGGEEPALSYVKAALRAKKNVVTANKLMLS
;
A
#
# COMPACT_ATOMS: atom_id res chain seq x y z
N MET A 1 -11.67 -3.93 6.40
CA MET A 1 -10.55 -2.97 6.62
C MET A 1 -10.04 -2.49 5.29
N LYS A 2 -10.15 -1.20 5.05
CA LYS A 2 -9.62 -0.60 3.81
C LYS A 2 -8.13 -0.39 3.93
N THR A 3 -7.40 -0.94 2.97
CA THR A 3 -5.95 -0.97 2.95
C THR A 3 -5.43 -0.39 1.64
N ALA A 4 -4.31 0.31 1.70
CA ALA A 4 -3.61 0.76 0.52
C ALA A 4 -2.29 0.00 0.39
N LEU A 5 -1.93 -0.36 -0.85
CA LEU A 5 -0.63 -0.91 -1.18
C LEU A 5 0.27 0.20 -1.72
N LEU A 6 1.48 0.29 -1.21
CA LEU A 6 2.51 1.15 -1.78
C LEU A 6 3.44 0.28 -2.61
N GLY A 7 3.23 0.29 -3.91
CA GLY A 7 3.95 -0.54 -4.86
C GLY A 7 3.13 -1.74 -5.35
N TYR A 8 3.43 -2.21 -6.57
CA TYR A 8 2.72 -3.33 -7.17
C TYR A 8 3.66 -4.21 -8.00
N GLY A 9 4.79 -4.55 -7.41
CA GLY A 9 5.70 -5.54 -7.99
C GLY A 9 5.26 -6.96 -7.62
N VAL A 10 6.22 -7.88 -7.54
CA VAL A 10 5.93 -9.29 -7.24
C VAL A 10 5.23 -9.43 -5.88
N VAL A 11 5.77 -8.77 -4.85
CA VAL A 11 5.20 -8.86 -3.50
C VAL A 11 3.82 -8.18 -3.44
N GLY A 12 3.70 -6.98 -3.99
CA GLY A 12 2.43 -6.24 -3.97
C GLY A 12 1.32 -6.95 -4.72
N SER A 13 1.60 -7.50 -5.90
CA SER A 13 0.62 -8.26 -6.65
C SER A 13 0.22 -9.54 -5.92
N GLY A 14 1.17 -10.18 -5.23
CA GLY A 14 0.90 -11.36 -4.41
C GLY A 14 -0.03 -11.05 -3.23
N VAL A 15 0.20 -9.94 -2.54
CA VAL A 15 -0.66 -9.49 -1.45
C VAL A 15 -2.08 -9.22 -1.98
N HIS A 16 -2.19 -8.53 -3.11
CA HIS A 16 -3.48 -8.23 -3.73
C HIS A 16 -4.25 -9.51 -4.08
N ALA A 17 -3.57 -10.46 -4.72
CA ALA A 17 -4.17 -11.75 -5.07
C ALA A 17 -4.66 -12.50 -3.84
N LEU A 18 -3.85 -12.49 -2.77
CA LEU A 18 -4.21 -13.18 -1.52
C LEU A 18 -5.45 -12.56 -0.88
N THR A 19 -5.57 -11.23 -0.85
CA THR A 19 -6.74 -10.56 -0.27
C THR A 19 -8.00 -10.86 -1.06
N LYS A 20 -7.91 -10.96 -2.39
CA LYS A 20 -9.04 -11.34 -3.23
C LYS A 20 -9.45 -12.79 -3.03
N ALA A 21 -8.47 -13.68 -2.82
CA ALA A 21 -8.73 -15.11 -2.61
C ALA A 21 -9.32 -15.40 -1.22
N ARG A 22 -9.14 -14.50 -0.28
CA ARG A 22 -9.55 -14.68 1.12
C ARG A 22 -10.40 -13.50 1.61
N PRO A 23 -11.58 -13.26 1.02
CA PRO A 23 -12.45 -12.14 1.41
C PRO A 23 -12.92 -12.24 2.86
N GLU A 24 -12.94 -13.43 3.44
CA GLU A 24 -13.30 -13.65 4.84
C GLU A 24 -12.34 -12.97 5.83
N HIS A 25 -11.13 -12.63 5.41
CA HIS A 25 -10.18 -11.88 6.26
C HIS A 25 -10.57 -10.41 6.41
N GLY A 26 -11.54 -9.93 5.64
CA GLY A 26 -12.05 -8.56 5.75
C GLY A 26 -11.10 -7.47 5.27
N VAL A 27 -10.08 -7.81 4.50
CA VAL A 27 -9.12 -6.86 3.96
C VAL A 27 -9.49 -6.51 2.52
N THR A 28 -9.68 -5.21 2.26
CA THR A 28 -9.97 -4.70 0.92
C THR A 28 -8.85 -3.77 0.49
N ILE A 29 -8.24 -4.05 -0.65
CA ILE A 29 -7.25 -3.14 -1.23
C ILE A 29 -8.01 -2.03 -1.95
N ALA A 30 -8.06 -0.85 -1.33
CA ALA A 30 -8.82 0.28 -1.83
C ALA A 30 -8.03 1.17 -2.78
N ARG A 31 -6.70 1.24 -2.61
CA ARG A 31 -5.80 2.04 -3.45
C ARG A 31 -4.46 1.33 -3.59
N VAL A 32 -3.82 1.54 -4.73
CA VAL A 32 -2.46 1.06 -4.98
C VAL A 32 -1.63 2.20 -5.51
N LEU A 33 -0.54 2.52 -4.84
CA LEU A 33 0.41 3.52 -5.32
C LEU A 33 1.32 2.88 -6.36
N VAL A 34 1.31 3.43 -7.57
CA VAL A 34 2.10 2.92 -8.69
C VAL A 34 2.92 4.04 -9.32
N ARG A 35 3.99 3.67 -10.01
CA ARG A 35 4.82 4.64 -10.77
C ARG A 35 4.47 4.65 -12.25
N ARG A 36 3.76 3.65 -12.72
CA ARG A 36 3.38 3.47 -14.11
C ARG A 36 1.97 2.92 -14.21
N ASP A 37 1.41 2.92 -15.42
CA ASP A 37 0.11 2.32 -15.65
C ASP A 37 0.21 0.80 -15.52
N ILE A 38 -0.61 0.23 -14.64
CA ILE A 38 -0.70 -1.21 -14.43
C ILE A 38 -2.17 -1.60 -14.61
N GLU A 39 -2.46 -2.31 -15.68
CA GLU A 39 -3.84 -2.63 -16.07
C GLU A 39 -4.61 -3.34 -14.95
N ALA A 40 -3.97 -4.28 -14.27
CA ALA A 40 -4.63 -5.10 -13.24
C ALA A 40 -5.24 -4.28 -12.10
N VAL A 41 -4.71 -3.09 -11.83
CA VAL A 41 -5.16 -2.24 -10.71
C VAL A 41 -5.57 -0.84 -11.15
N ARG A 42 -5.77 -0.63 -12.45
CA ARG A 42 -6.03 0.70 -13.00
C ARG A 42 -7.17 1.43 -12.30
N ALA A 43 -8.22 0.71 -11.91
CA ALA A 43 -9.41 1.30 -11.26
C ALA A 43 -9.10 1.85 -9.86
N ILE A 44 -8.07 1.34 -9.19
CA ILE A 44 -7.72 1.73 -7.82
C ILE A 44 -6.31 2.31 -7.70
N ALA A 45 -5.62 2.45 -8.84
CA ALA A 45 -4.25 2.96 -8.85
C ALA A 45 -4.22 4.48 -8.68
N THR A 46 -3.17 4.97 -8.04
CA THR A 46 -2.85 6.39 -7.99
C THR A 46 -1.33 6.55 -8.05
N ARG A 47 -0.87 7.69 -8.53
CA ARG A 47 0.54 8.08 -8.48
C ARG A 47 0.80 9.12 -7.41
N ASP A 48 -0.26 9.56 -6.73
CA ASP A 48 -0.21 10.60 -5.71
C ASP A 48 -0.44 9.99 -4.33
N PHE A 49 0.64 9.92 -3.54
CA PHE A 49 0.57 9.39 -2.19
C PHE A 49 -0.40 10.18 -1.30
N ASN A 50 -0.60 11.47 -1.57
CA ASN A 50 -1.54 12.28 -0.78
C ASN A 50 -2.97 11.76 -0.86
N GLU A 51 -3.36 11.13 -1.96
CA GLU A 51 -4.68 10.52 -2.09
C GLU A 51 -4.87 9.37 -1.11
N ILE A 52 -3.78 8.74 -0.70
CA ILE A 52 -3.81 7.63 0.26
C ILE A 52 -3.75 8.16 1.68
N VAL A 53 -2.75 9.02 1.98
CA VAL A 53 -2.49 9.43 3.37
C VAL A 53 -3.59 10.34 3.90
N SER A 54 -4.24 11.11 3.02
CA SER A 54 -5.33 12.01 3.42
C SER A 54 -6.71 11.36 3.45
N ASP A 55 -6.83 10.12 2.99
CA ASP A 55 -8.11 9.41 2.98
C ASP A 55 -8.36 8.76 4.34
N PRO A 56 -9.33 9.28 5.13
CA PRO A 56 -9.59 8.74 6.46
C PRO A 56 -10.20 7.34 6.44
N SER A 57 -10.75 6.89 5.31
CA SER A 57 -11.31 5.54 5.21
C SER A 57 -10.24 4.46 5.05
N ILE A 58 -9.03 4.84 4.65
CA ILE A 58 -7.90 3.91 4.56
C ILE A 58 -7.26 3.79 5.94
N GLU A 59 -7.39 2.60 6.53
CA GLU A 59 -6.92 2.35 7.89
C GLU A 59 -5.49 1.84 7.94
N THR A 60 -5.07 1.10 6.93
CA THR A 60 -3.78 0.41 6.90
C THR A 60 -3.05 0.66 5.59
N VAL A 61 -1.75 0.81 5.70
CA VAL A 61 -0.86 0.97 4.53
C VAL A 61 0.15 -0.18 4.58
N VAL A 62 0.25 -0.91 3.47
CA VAL A 62 1.22 -1.99 3.30
C VAL A 62 2.28 -1.53 2.31
N GLU A 63 3.51 -1.39 2.79
CA GLU A 63 4.61 -0.89 1.98
C GLU A 63 5.40 -2.07 1.42
N VAL A 64 5.46 -2.17 0.10
CA VAL A 64 6.12 -3.24 -0.65
C VAL A 64 6.94 -2.68 -1.83
N MET A 65 7.40 -1.43 -1.69
CA MET A 65 8.10 -0.74 -2.78
C MET A 65 9.55 -1.17 -2.92
N GLY A 66 10.18 -1.56 -1.82
CA GLY A 66 11.61 -1.79 -1.79
C GLY A 66 12.41 -0.48 -1.76
N GLY A 67 13.69 -0.60 -1.43
CA GLY A 67 14.56 0.57 -1.29
C GLY A 67 14.30 1.37 -0.03
N GLU A 68 15.02 2.47 0.15
CA GLU A 68 14.91 3.29 1.35
C GLU A 68 13.94 4.45 1.11
N GLU A 69 14.17 5.23 0.06
CA GLU A 69 13.32 6.36 -0.28
C GLU A 69 12.69 6.15 -1.68
N PRO A 70 11.47 6.62 -1.90
CA PRO A 70 10.60 7.42 -1.05
C PRO A 70 9.79 6.62 -0.02
N ALA A 71 9.97 5.31 0.02
CA ALA A 71 9.19 4.42 0.88
C ALA A 71 9.25 4.83 2.36
N LEU A 72 10.43 5.18 2.88
CA LEU A 72 10.59 5.59 4.26
C LEU A 72 9.79 6.85 4.58
N SER A 73 9.81 7.85 3.70
CA SER A 73 9.03 9.08 3.88
C SER A 73 7.54 8.80 3.89
N TYR A 74 7.07 7.90 3.03
CA TYR A 74 5.66 7.52 2.99
C TYR A 74 5.23 6.80 4.26
N VAL A 75 6.06 5.88 4.76
CA VAL A 75 5.78 5.17 6.01
C VAL A 75 5.66 6.15 7.17
N LYS A 76 6.60 7.09 7.28
CA LYS A 76 6.56 8.10 8.33
C LYS A 76 5.29 8.96 8.25
N ALA A 77 4.90 9.37 7.04
CA ALA A 77 3.69 10.18 6.85
C ALA A 77 2.43 9.39 7.22
N ALA A 78 2.37 8.11 6.86
CA ALA A 78 1.24 7.26 7.21
C ALA A 78 1.12 7.08 8.73
N LEU A 79 2.25 6.90 9.42
CA LEU A 79 2.26 6.82 10.89
C LEU A 79 1.79 8.12 11.53
N ARG A 80 2.22 9.27 11.02
CA ARG A 80 1.76 10.58 11.51
C ARG A 80 0.26 10.76 11.30
N ALA A 81 -0.29 10.17 10.24
CA ALA A 81 -1.73 10.19 9.97
C ALA A 81 -2.49 9.13 10.78
N LYS A 82 -1.81 8.46 11.71
CA LYS A 82 -2.38 7.45 12.62
C LYS A 82 -2.92 6.21 11.88
N LYS A 83 -2.33 5.89 10.74
CA LYS A 83 -2.65 4.67 10.04
C LYS A 83 -1.77 3.53 10.54
N ASN A 84 -2.29 2.31 10.44
CA ASN A 84 -1.48 1.13 10.68
C ASN A 84 -0.54 0.93 9.50
N VAL A 85 0.70 0.55 9.75
CA VAL A 85 1.68 0.35 8.69
C VAL A 85 2.33 -1.02 8.82
N VAL A 86 2.36 -1.74 7.69
CA VAL A 86 3.09 -2.99 7.56
C VAL A 86 4.11 -2.79 6.45
N THR A 87 5.37 -3.13 6.71
CA THR A 87 6.42 -3.02 5.70
C THR A 87 7.14 -4.36 5.53
N ALA A 88 7.41 -4.69 4.27
CA ALA A 88 8.28 -5.81 3.90
C ALA A 88 9.71 -5.35 3.58
N ASN A 89 9.99 -4.05 3.74
CA ASN A 89 11.28 -3.46 3.37
C ASN A 89 12.33 -3.75 4.43
N LYS A 90 13.32 -4.57 4.09
CA LYS A 90 14.39 -4.96 5.01
C LYS A 90 15.20 -3.78 5.53
N LEU A 91 15.38 -2.74 4.73
CA LEU A 91 16.14 -1.56 5.14
C LEU A 91 15.44 -0.80 6.27
N MET A 92 14.12 -0.85 6.32
CA MET A 92 13.35 -0.22 7.39
C MET A 92 13.28 -1.08 8.65
N LEU A 93 13.40 -2.41 8.48
CA LEU A 93 13.30 -3.35 9.59
C LEU A 93 14.64 -3.56 10.31
N SER A 94 15.72 -3.19 9.67
CA SER A 94 17.08 -3.29 10.28
C SER A 94 17.50 -1.98 11.00
#